data_ee8147327881cb46f40b2a9caea126a1
#
_entry.id   ee8147327881cb46f40b2a9caea126a1
#
_cell.length_a   1.000
_cell.length_b   1.000
_cell.length_c   1.000
_cell.angle_alpha   90.00
_cell.angle_beta   90.00
_cell.angle_gamma   90.00
#
_symmetry.space_group_name_H-M   'P 1'
#
loop_
_entity.id
_entity.type
_entity.pdbx_description
1 polymer ?
#
loop_
_entity_poly.entity_id
_entity_poly.type
_entity_poly.pdbx_seq_one_letter_code
_entity_poly.pdbx_strand_id
1 'polypeptide(L)'
;DERAKLSALGFSDSIPAWFANQTSTTLVNYLRGAAVSGLRSRTSPLGDIVNSTTEIVSKTDDFGYASWARQSTVKWKATLGTSYDSFLKAKRATSGPPTRIYVGANDGMVHGFNGSNGASGGTEELAFIPSAAMQHIAELANPKYGHRYYVDGPLTSSDVYYGDAWNTVLVGTT
;
A
#
# COMPACT_ATOMS: atom_id res chain seq x y z
N ASP A 1 -22.45 -12.74 -6.70
CA ASP A 1 -23.54 -11.78 -6.61
C ASP A 1 -22.99 -10.36 -6.67
N GLU A 2 -23.53 -9.56 -7.61
CA GLU A 2 -23.09 -8.17 -7.84
C GLU A 2 -23.36 -7.28 -6.62
N ARG A 3 -24.47 -7.53 -5.92
CA ARG A 3 -24.80 -6.81 -4.69
C ARG A 3 -23.75 -6.98 -3.59
N ALA A 4 -23.25 -8.20 -3.41
CA ALA A 4 -22.19 -8.46 -2.43
C ALA A 4 -20.89 -7.75 -2.79
N LYS A 5 -20.53 -7.68 -4.08
CA LYS A 5 -19.35 -6.94 -4.56
C LYS A 5 -19.49 -5.44 -4.31
N LEU A 6 -20.64 -4.87 -4.59
CA LEU A 6 -20.92 -3.45 -4.36
C LEU A 6 -20.94 -3.13 -2.86
N SER A 7 -21.51 -4.01 -2.03
CA SER A 7 -21.47 -3.88 -0.57
C SER A 7 -20.04 -3.85 -0.04
N ALA A 8 -19.17 -4.73 -0.53
CA ALA A 8 -17.75 -4.75 -0.17
C ALA A 8 -16.99 -3.47 -0.60
N LEU A 9 -17.50 -2.74 -1.59
CA LEU A 9 -16.95 -1.47 -2.09
C LEU A 9 -17.60 -0.24 -1.45
N GLY A 10 -18.40 -0.40 -0.40
CA GLY A 10 -18.96 0.70 0.38
C GLY A 10 -20.43 1.03 0.11
N PHE A 11 -21.12 0.27 -0.75
CA PHE A 11 -22.58 0.40 -0.94
C PHE A 11 -23.35 -0.59 -0.05
N SER A 12 -23.30 -0.42 1.26
CA SER A 12 -23.87 -1.38 2.23
C SER A 12 -25.40 -1.39 2.22
N ASP A 13 -26.04 -0.23 2.18
CA ASP A 13 -27.48 -0.12 2.42
C ASP A 13 -28.30 0.01 1.12
N SER A 14 -27.90 0.92 0.24
CA SER A 14 -28.55 1.15 -1.04
C SER A 14 -27.57 1.59 -2.11
N ILE A 15 -27.88 1.31 -3.36
CA ILE A 15 -27.13 1.85 -4.50
C ILE A 15 -27.66 3.25 -4.79
N PRO A 16 -26.82 4.30 -4.67
CA PRO A 16 -27.25 5.65 -4.96
C PRO A 16 -27.69 5.83 -6.42
N ALA A 17 -28.59 6.78 -6.65
CA ALA A 17 -29.11 7.05 -8.00
C ALA A 17 -28.02 7.36 -9.03
N TRP A 18 -26.93 8.05 -8.63
CA TRP A 18 -25.79 8.35 -9.51
C TRP A 18 -24.99 7.11 -9.93
N PHE A 19 -25.16 5.98 -9.21
CA PHE A 19 -24.50 4.71 -9.51
C PHE A 19 -25.49 3.65 -10.05
N ALA A 20 -26.77 3.92 -10.15
CA ALA A 20 -27.82 2.94 -10.46
C ALA A 20 -27.59 2.18 -11.79
N ASN A 21 -26.94 2.79 -12.77
CA ASN A 21 -26.62 2.21 -14.07
C ASN A 21 -25.18 1.72 -14.20
N GLN A 22 -24.45 1.58 -13.09
CA GLN A 22 -23.06 1.15 -13.05
C GLN A 22 -22.93 -0.22 -12.40
N THR A 23 -21.76 -0.84 -12.56
CA THR A 23 -21.43 -2.15 -11.98
C THR A 23 -20.21 -2.06 -11.06
N SER A 24 -19.99 -3.09 -10.26
CA SER A 24 -18.74 -3.21 -9.46
C SER A 24 -17.50 -3.16 -10.35
N THR A 25 -17.55 -3.79 -11.52
CA THR A 25 -16.45 -3.75 -12.50
C THR A 25 -16.18 -2.32 -12.98
N THR A 26 -17.24 -1.54 -13.24
CA THR A 26 -17.11 -0.14 -13.63
C THR A 26 -16.46 0.69 -12.53
N LEU A 27 -16.87 0.48 -11.26
CA LEU A 27 -16.24 1.15 -10.12
C LEU A 27 -14.77 0.79 -9.97
N VAL A 28 -14.42 -0.49 -10.06
CA VAL A 28 -13.03 -0.93 -9.99
C VAL A 28 -12.20 -0.30 -11.13
N ASN A 29 -12.72 -0.27 -12.34
CA ASN A 29 -12.02 0.38 -13.46
C ASN A 29 -11.84 1.88 -13.23
N TYR A 30 -12.85 2.55 -12.69
CA TYR A 30 -12.75 3.95 -12.28
C TYR A 30 -11.65 4.14 -11.22
N LEU A 31 -11.63 3.35 -10.16
CA LEU A 31 -10.61 3.42 -9.11
C LEU A 31 -9.20 3.22 -9.67
N ARG A 32 -9.06 2.35 -10.68
CA ARG A 32 -7.80 2.11 -11.42
C ARG A 32 -7.44 3.21 -12.43
N GLY A 33 -8.18 4.30 -12.48
CA GLY A 33 -7.84 5.46 -13.30
C GLY A 33 -8.66 5.63 -14.57
N ALA A 34 -9.58 4.72 -14.91
CA ALA A 34 -10.42 4.87 -16.09
C ALA A 34 -11.38 6.06 -15.97
N ALA A 35 -11.56 6.80 -17.06
CA ALA A 35 -12.64 7.76 -17.17
C ALA A 35 -13.94 7.02 -17.47
N VAL A 36 -14.98 7.27 -16.65
CA VAL A 36 -16.28 6.61 -16.77
C VAL A 36 -17.38 7.66 -16.83
N SER A 37 -18.21 7.60 -17.87
CA SER A 37 -19.35 8.52 -18.04
C SER A 37 -20.33 8.35 -16.87
N GLY A 38 -20.80 9.47 -16.32
CA GLY A 38 -21.72 9.51 -15.18
C GLY A 38 -21.05 9.41 -13.80
N LEU A 39 -19.75 9.13 -13.73
CA LEU A 39 -18.95 9.20 -12.52
C LEU A 39 -18.14 10.50 -12.45
N ARG A 40 -17.56 10.80 -11.29
CA ARG A 40 -16.75 12.00 -11.08
C ARG A 40 -15.60 12.07 -12.09
N SER A 41 -15.49 13.19 -12.78
CA SER A 41 -14.33 13.49 -13.60
C SER A 41 -13.13 13.83 -12.72
N ARG A 42 -11.95 13.30 -13.04
CA ARG A 42 -10.67 13.54 -12.35
C ARG A 42 -9.63 14.01 -13.35
N THR A 43 -8.78 14.92 -12.93
CA THR A 43 -7.62 15.38 -13.72
C THR A 43 -6.41 14.45 -13.59
N SER A 44 -6.36 13.69 -12.48
CA SER A 44 -5.34 12.67 -12.19
C SER A 44 -6.00 11.44 -11.56
N PRO A 45 -5.55 10.22 -11.85
CA PRO A 45 -5.96 9.03 -11.12
C PRO A 45 -5.40 8.99 -9.69
N LEU A 46 -4.18 9.50 -9.47
CA LEU A 46 -3.56 9.59 -8.15
C LEU A 46 -4.24 10.70 -7.33
N GLY A 47 -4.62 10.37 -6.11
CA GLY A 47 -5.18 11.31 -5.14
C GLY A 47 -4.14 12.26 -4.58
N ASP A 48 -4.61 13.27 -3.86
CA ASP A 48 -3.73 14.17 -3.12
C ASP A 48 -3.06 13.45 -1.95
N ILE A 49 -1.81 13.80 -1.71
CA ILE A 49 -0.98 13.31 -0.62
C ILE A 49 -0.81 14.48 0.34
N VAL A 50 -1.39 14.39 1.53
CA VAL A 50 -1.44 15.51 2.48
C VAL A 50 -0.60 15.24 3.72
N ASN A 51 -0.96 14.25 4.54
CA ASN A 51 -0.25 13.93 5.78
C ASN A 51 0.57 12.64 5.68
N SER A 52 0.34 11.82 4.64
CA SER A 52 1.15 10.63 4.43
C SER A 52 2.60 11.01 4.09
N THR A 53 3.54 10.36 4.76
CA THR A 53 4.96 10.48 4.46
C THR A 53 5.39 9.40 3.46
N THR A 54 6.35 9.74 2.61
CA THR A 54 6.96 8.73 1.74
C THR A 54 7.87 7.81 2.56
N GLU A 55 7.71 6.49 2.39
CA GLU A 55 8.56 5.48 2.99
C GLU A 55 9.38 4.80 1.90
N ILE A 56 10.70 4.82 2.04
CA ILE A 56 11.63 4.18 1.09
C ILE A 56 12.06 2.84 1.67
N VAL A 57 11.72 1.76 0.97
CA VAL A 57 12.14 0.40 1.33
C VAL A 57 13.21 -0.06 0.36
N SER A 58 14.42 -0.28 0.88
CA SER A 58 15.59 -0.64 0.08
C SER A 58 16.17 -1.97 0.51
N LYS A 59 16.80 -2.67 -0.44
CA LYS A 59 17.60 -3.86 -0.14
C LYS A 59 18.80 -3.58 0.76
N THR A 60 19.20 -2.33 0.91
CA THR A 60 20.32 -1.92 1.77
C THR A 60 19.90 -1.61 3.21
N ASP A 61 18.59 -1.55 3.48
CA ASP A 61 18.10 -1.26 4.82
C ASP A 61 18.53 -2.34 5.82
N ASP A 62 19.00 -1.87 6.96
CA ASP A 62 19.45 -2.68 8.08
C ASP A 62 18.95 -2.07 9.38
N PHE A 63 18.10 -2.82 10.08
CA PHE A 63 17.48 -2.39 11.34
C PHE A 63 18.30 -2.79 12.58
N GLY A 64 19.54 -3.28 12.39
CA GLY A 64 20.50 -3.52 13.45
C GLY A 64 20.24 -4.78 14.29
N TYR A 65 19.31 -5.65 13.91
CA TYR A 65 18.95 -6.82 14.72
C TYR A 65 20.10 -7.80 14.91
N ALA A 66 21.01 -7.95 13.94
CA ALA A 66 22.19 -8.78 14.11
C ALA A 66 23.15 -8.20 15.17
N SER A 67 23.35 -6.89 15.16
CA SER A 67 24.21 -6.21 16.15
C SER A 67 23.61 -6.31 17.55
N TRP A 68 22.33 -6.06 17.69
CA TRP A 68 21.62 -6.22 18.95
C TRP A 68 21.68 -7.66 19.47
N ALA A 69 21.52 -8.66 18.61
CA ALA A 69 21.57 -10.06 18.99
C ALA A 69 22.98 -10.48 19.45
N ARG A 70 24.05 -10.00 18.80
CA ARG A 70 25.44 -10.28 19.19
C ARG A 70 25.83 -9.72 20.56
N GLN A 71 25.18 -8.66 21.02
CA GLN A 71 25.39 -8.09 22.36
C GLN A 71 24.66 -8.85 23.46
N SER A 72 23.84 -9.84 23.12
CA SER A 72 23.05 -10.60 24.07
C SER A 72 23.74 -11.88 24.47
N THR A 73 23.72 -12.20 25.77
CA THR A 73 24.14 -13.49 26.32
C THR A 73 23.09 -14.58 26.14
N VAL A 74 21.90 -14.22 25.65
CA VAL A 74 20.77 -15.15 25.49
C VAL A 74 20.90 -15.93 24.19
N LYS A 75 20.98 -17.25 24.30
CA LYS A 75 21.31 -18.18 23.21
C LYS A 75 20.38 -18.06 21.96
N TRP A 76 19.08 -17.98 22.17
CA TRP A 76 18.14 -17.86 21.05
C TRP A 76 18.31 -16.54 20.28
N LYS A 77 18.72 -15.45 20.94
CA LYS A 77 19.00 -14.18 20.29
C LYS A 77 20.20 -14.28 19.34
N ALA A 78 21.25 -14.99 19.75
CA ALA A 78 22.42 -15.19 18.89
C ALA A 78 22.04 -15.95 17.60
N THR A 79 21.20 -17.00 17.69
CA THR A 79 20.67 -17.73 16.54
C THR A 79 19.86 -16.82 15.63
N LEU A 80 18.98 -15.98 16.21
CA LEU A 80 18.17 -15.04 15.46
C LEU A 80 19.04 -13.99 14.74
N GLY A 81 20.11 -13.51 15.38
CA GLY A 81 21.07 -12.59 14.77
C GLY A 81 21.78 -13.20 13.56
N THR A 82 22.20 -14.46 13.64
CA THR A 82 22.81 -15.18 12.51
C THR A 82 21.83 -15.36 11.35
N SER A 83 20.58 -15.67 11.65
CA SER A 83 19.53 -15.78 10.62
C SER A 83 19.23 -14.43 9.96
N TYR A 84 19.28 -13.33 10.72
CA TYR A 84 19.14 -11.99 10.19
C TYR A 84 20.29 -11.60 9.26
N ASP A 85 21.55 -11.91 9.62
CA ASP A 85 22.71 -11.70 8.73
C ASP A 85 22.52 -12.44 7.39
N SER A 86 22.00 -13.66 7.43
CA SER A 86 21.70 -14.45 6.23
C SER A 86 20.60 -13.82 5.39
N PHE A 87 19.54 -13.32 6.03
CA PHE A 87 18.46 -12.57 5.38
C PHE A 87 18.99 -11.30 4.71
N LEU A 88 19.79 -10.48 5.40
CA LEU A 88 20.39 -9.27 4.84
C LEU A 88 21.27 -9.58 3.64
N LYS A 89 22.06 -10.68 3.69
CA LYS A 89 22.87 -11.11 2.56
C LYS A 89 22.03 -11.43 1.33
N ALA A 90 20.92 -12.15 1.52
CA ALA A 90 19.96 -12.44 0.45
C ALA A 90 19.26 -11.18 -0.07
N LYS A 91 18.80 -10.31 0.83
CA LYS A 91 18.14 -9.03 0.52
C LYS A 91 19.05 -8.12 -0.32
N ARG A 92 20.35 -8.06 -0.01
CA ARG A 92 21.37 -7.23 -0.68
C ARG A 92 21.90 -7.82 -1.99
N ALA A 93 21.61 -9.09 -2.28
CA ALA A 93 22.04 -9.71 -3.53
C ALA A 93 21.52 -8.97 -4.76
N THR A 94 22.15 -9.17 -5.92
CA THR A 94 21.70 -8.57 -7.19
C THR A 94 20.26 -8.96 -7.54
N SER A 95 19.87 -10.20 -7.18
CA SER A 95 18.50 -10.73 -7.32
C SER A 95 17.56 -10.32 -6.19
N GLY A 96 18.03 -9.54 -5.22
CA GLY A 96 17.19 -9.05 -4.12
C GLY A 96 16.13 -8.05 -4.59
N PRO A 97 15.16 -7.75 -3.71
CA PRO A 97 14.04 -6.86 -4.07
C PRO A 97 14.56 -5.48 -4.49
N PRO A 98 13.96 -4.86 -5.52
CA PRO A 98 14.31 -3.50 -5.90
C PRO A 98 13.92 -2.50 -4.79
N THR A 99 14.55 -1.33 -4.80
CA THR A 99 14.08 -0.21 -3.97
C THR A 99 12.69 0.21 -4.41
N ARG A 100 11.80 0.42 -3.42
CA ARG A 100 10.44 0.92 -3.63
C ARG A 100 10.18 2.14 -2.77
N ILE A 101 9.35 3.03 -3.28
CA ILE A 101 8.87 4.22 -2.57
C ILE A 101 7.38 4.04 -2.35
N TYR A 102 6.95 4.04 -1.09
CA TYR A 102 5.56 3.89 -0.72
C TYR A 102 4.99 5.21 -0.21
N VAL A 103 3.71 5.46 -0.51
CA VAL A 103 2.99 6.63 -0.02
C VAL A 103 1.49 6.33 0.03
N GLY A 104 0.80 6.85 1.03
CA GLY A 104 -0.66 6.84 1.08
C GLY A 104 -1.23 8.04 0.34
N ALA A 105 -2.41 7.88 -0.26
CA ALA A 105 -3.09 8.96 -0.98
C ALA A 105 -4.61 8.96 -0.70
N ASN A 106 -5.24 10.10 -0.93
CA ASN A 106 -6.66 10.30 -0.70
C ASN A 106 -7.56 9.78 -1.84
N ASP A 107 -7.00 8.98 -2.75
CA ASP A 107 -7.75 8.08 -3.61
C ASP A 107 -8.06 6.72 -2.96
N GLY A 108 -7.69 6.57 -1.68
CA GLY A 108 -7.97 5.39 -0.88
C GLY A 108 -6.93 4.29 -0.95
N MET A 109 -5.74 4.56 -1.49
CA MET A 109 -4.71 3.55 -1.74
C MET A 109 -3.37 3.87 -1.08
N VAL A 110 -2.64 2.81 -0.76
CA VAL A 110 -1.19 2.87 -0.61
C VAL A 110 -0.58 2.55 -1.97
N HIS A 111 0.20 3.46 -2.49
CA HIS A 111 0.92 3.30 -3.75
C HIS A 111 2.37 2.87 -3.50
N GLY A 112 2.88 2.00 -4.34
CA GLY A 112 4.27 1.58 -4.36
C GLY A 112 4.89 1.81 -5.73
N PHE A 113 5.90 2.66 -5.78
CA PHE A 113 6.59 3.03 -7.01
C PHE A 113 7.99 2.42 -7.06
N ASN A 114 8.45 2.11 -8.25
CA ASN A 114 9.82 1.69 -8.49
C ASN A 114 10.79 2.84 -8.17
N GLY A 115 11.67 2.64 -7.19
CA GLY A 115 12.65 3.62 -6.73
C GLY A 115 13.99 3.57 -7.48
N SER A 116 14.10 2.88 -8.62
CA SER A 116 15.34 2.82 -9.38
C SER A 116 15.57 4.08 -10.21
N ASN A 117 16.84 4.33 -10.57
CA ASN A 117 17.23 5.43 -11.47
C ASN A 117 17.15 5.02 -12.95
N GLY A 118 16.66 3.81 -13.27
CA GLY A 118 16.56 3.30 -14.63
C GLY A 118 15.25 3.72 -15.33
N ALA A 119 15.03 3.19 -16.53
CA ALA A 119 13.85 3.48 -17.34
C ALA A 119 12.51 3.11 -16.65
N SER A 120 12.53 2.20 -15.68
CA SER A 120 11.36 1.81 -14.88
C SER A 120 11.16 2.69 -13.64
N GLY A 121 12.09 3.61 -13.34
CA GLY A 121 11.99 4.50 -12.19
C GLY A 121 10.71 5.33 -12.22
N GLY A 122 10.02 5.39 -11.09
CA GLY A 122 8.75 6.09 -10.94
C GLY A 122 7.52 5.35 -11.46
N THR A 123 7.66 4.15 -12.06
CA THR A 123 6.49 3.35 -12.43
C THR A 123 5.79 2.81 -11.19
N GLU A 124 4.46 2.88 -11.19
CA GLU A 124 3.65 2.25 -10.15
C GLU A 124 3.69 0.72 -10.30
N GLU A 125 4.07 0.03 -9.22
CA GLU A 125 4.13 -1.43 -9.15
C GLU A 125 3.08 -2.02 -8.20
N LEU A 126 2.52 -1.18 -7.32
CA LEU A 126 1.52 -1.55 -6.33
C LEU A 126 0.53 -0.41 -6.13
N ALA A 127 -0.76 -0.74 -6.13
CA ALA A 127 -1.83 0.08 -5.56
C ALA A 127 -2.68 -0.83 -4.66
N PHE A 128 -2.67 -0.57 -3.36
CA PHE A 128 -3.34 -1.40 -2.35
C PHE A 128 -4.38 -0.58 -1.59
N ILE A 129 -5.63 -1.07 -1.57
CA ILE A 129 -6.71 -0.46 -0.79
C ILE A 129 -6.79 -1.13 0.58
N PRO A 130 -6.48 -0.44 1.69
CA PRO A 130 -6.67 -0.97 3.03
C PRO A 130 -8.16 -1.23 3.32
N SER A 131 -8.45 -2.25 4.14
CA SER A 131 -9.83 -2.61 4.50
C SER A 131 -10.60 -1.44 5.13
N ALA A 132 -9.92 -0.57 5.87
CA ALA A 132 -10.53 0.62 6.46
C ALA A 132 -11.04 1.61 5.40
N ALA A 133 -10.33 1.77 4.28
CA ALA A 133 -10.74 2.64 3.18
C ALA A 133 -11.90 2.05 2.36
N MET A 134 -12.02 0.72 2.31
CA MET A 134 -13.04 0.02 1.51
C MET A 134 -14.46 0.45 1.82
N GLN A 135 -14.77 0.79 3.07
CA GLN A 135 -16.13 1.17 3.51
C GLN A 135 -16.65 2.46 2.83
N HIS A 136 -15.75 3.29 2.31
CA HIS A 136 -16.08 4.58 1.73
C HIS A 136 -15.50 4.78 0.33
N ILE A 137 -14.83 3.78 -0.22
CA ILE A 137 -14.07 3.91 -1.48
C ILE A 137 -14.97 4.29 -2.67
N ALA A 138 -16.23 3.85 -2.66
CA ALA A 138 -17.20 4.15 -3.70
C ALA A 138 -17.52 5.65 -3.81
N GLU A 139 -17.43 6.39 -2.71
CA GLU A 139 -17.71 7.83 -2.69
C GLU A 139 -16.71 8.62 -3.56
N LEU A 140 -15.53 8.09 -3.83
CA LEU A 140 -14.58 8.70 -4.77
C LEU A 140 -15.15 8.86 -6.19
N ALA A 141 -16.10 8.00 -6.57
CA ALA A 141 -16.75 8.03 -7.87
C ALA A 141 -17.99 8.94 -7.93
N ASN A 142 -18.43 9.46 -6.79
CA ASN A 142 -19.62 10.31 -6.71
C ASN A 142 -19.41 11.64 -7.47
N PRO A 143 -20.25 12.01 -8.45
CA PRO A 143 -20.14 13.30 -9.14
C PRO A 143 -20.20 14.52 -8.22
N LYS A 144 -20.82 14.36 -7.04
CA LYS A 144 -20.90 15.39 -5.97
C LYS A 144 -19.94 15.12 -4.83
N TYR A 145 -18.80 14.48 -5.12
CA TYR A 145 -17.79 14.13 -4.12
C TYR A 145 -17.38 15.34 -3.28
N GLY A 146 -17.42 15.17 -1.96
CA GLY A 146 -16.77 16.04 -1.00
C GLY A 146 -15.45 15.42 -0.56
N HIS A 147 -14.40 16.23 -0.46
CA HIS A 147 -13.07 15.73 -0.09
C HIS A 147 -13.11 14.98 1.25
N ARG A 148 -12.41 13.84 1.29
CA ARG A 148 -12.21 12.99 2.46
C ARG A 148 -10.76 12.55 2.54
N TYR A 149 -10.27 12.37 3.76
CA TYR A 149 -9.02 11.68 4.03
C TYR A 149 -9.29 10.17 4.05
N TYR A 150 -8.49 9.41 3.29
CA TYR A 150 -8.62 7.95 3.18
C TYR A 150 -7.37 7.24 3.72
N VAL A 151 -6.27 7.32 2.99
CA VAL A 151 -5.00 6.72 3.38
C VAL A 151 -4.00 7.87 3.53
N ASP A 152 -4.14 8.59 4.62
CA ASP A 152 -3.46 9.88 4.84
C ASP A 152 -2.46 9.83 6.00
N GLY A 153 -2.37 8.72 6.71
CA GLY A 153 -1.43 8.55 7.81
C GLY A 153 -0.01 8.22 7.37
N PRO A 154 0.97 8.34 8.28
CA PRO A 154 2.35 8.00 8.01
C PRO A 154 2.54 6.51 7.74
N LEU A 155 3.56 6.20 6.94
CA LEU A 155 4.05 4.86 6.68
C LEU A 155 5.40 4.66 7.36
N THR A 156 5.68 3.44 7.77
CA THR A 156 6.99 3.03 8.26
C THR A 156 7.28 1.58 7.87
N SER A 157 8.55 1.24 7.69
CA SER A 157 8.98 -0.12 7.41
C SER A 157 9.87 -0.69 8.49
N SER A 158 9.91 -2.00 8.59
CA SER A 158 10.84 -2.73 9.46
C SER A 158 11.00 -4.16 8.97
N ASP A 159 12.12 -4.79 9.35
CA ASP A 159 12.25 -6.23 9.20
C ASP A 159 11.71 -6.92 10.46
N VAL A 160 10.90 -7.96 10.29
CA VAL A 160 10.29 -8.72 11.38
C VAL A 160 10.50 -10.21 11.16
N TYR A 161 10.61 -10.96 12.26
CA TYR A 161 10.68 -12.42 12.22
C TYR A 161 9.32 -13.02 12.56
N TYR A 162 8.66 -13.62 11.58
CA TYR A 162 7.41 -14.37 11.78
C TYR A 162 7.31 -15.50 10.75
N GLY A 163 6.54 -16.54 11.08
CA GLY A 163 6.39 -17.71 10.22
C GLY A 163 7.74 -18.38 9.91
N ASP A 164 8.63 -18.42 10.91
CA ASP A 164 9.98 -19.00 10.82
C ASP A 164 10.91 -18.35 9.77
N ALA A 165 10.60 -17.12 9.37
CA ALA A 165 11.42 -16.37 8.40
C ALA A 165 11.46 -14.86 8.73
N TRP A 166 12.52 -14.20 8.28
CA TRP A 166 12.60 -12.74 8.24
C TRP A 166 11.81 -12.20 7.05
N ASN A 167 11.07 -11.14 7.30
CA ASN A 167 10.27 -10.45 6.31
C ASN A 167 10.40 -8.95 6.48
N THR A 168 10.47 -8.18 5.40
CA THR A 168 10.29 -6.74 5.45
C THR A 168 8.80 -6.44 5.40
N VAL A 169 8.30 -5.68 6.38
CA VAL A 169 6.90 -5.27 6.47
C VAL A 169 6.78 -3.77 6.33
N LEU A 170 5.69 -3.33 5.74
CA LEU A 170 5.26 -1.94 5.71
C LEU A 170 4.05 -1.81 6.64
N VAL A 171 4.10 -0.85 7.54
CA VAL A 171 3.01 -0.51 8.45
C VAL A 171 2.50 0.86 8.08
N GLY A 172 1.20 0.98 7.91
CA GLY A 172 0.53 2.24 7.58
C GLY A 172 -0.64 2.51 8.50
N THR A 173 -1.00 3.78 8.61
CA THR A 173 -2.20 4.25 9.31
C THR A 173 -3.13 4.97 8.32
N THR A 174 -4.42 4.98 8.63
CA THR A 174 -5.47 5.62 7.84
C THR A 174 -6.17 6.70 8.67
#